data_ce36b6d0d135fe7dac768aed43aa6a70
#
_entry.id   ce36b6d0d135fe7dac768aed43aa6a70
#
_cell.length_a   1.000
_cell.length_b   1.000
_cell.length_c   1.000
_cell.angle_alpha   90.00
_cell.angle_beta   90.00
_cell.angle_gamma   90.00
#
_symmetry.space_group_name_H-M   'P 1'
#
loop_
_entity.id
_entity.type
_entity.pdbx_description
1 polymer ?
#
loop_
_entity_poly.entity_id
_entity_poly.type
_entity_poly.pdbx_seq_one_letter_code
_entity_poly.pdbx_strand_id
1 'polypeptide(L)'
;MKPFDYSRDVTQINFREHPELYQVGRGEQGVLLVEPYKSELLPPWRFRTPAIAQASARTIYARFLADKDAGAFVGMDMARKFLQMGYTCSRRYANHRSGRKYDAVTREVLPQEANWRTNDKAASARIFYAYYVRVKEDPAYQQAKQQHQQAFG
;
A
#
# COMPACT_ATOMS: atom_id res chain seq x y z
N MET A 1 -8.82 -16.52 -1.88
CA MET A 1 -7.77 -15.62 -2.42
C MET A 1 -6.42 -16.29 -2.28
N LYS A 2 -5.67 -16.38 -3.36
CA LYS A 2 -4.32 -16.95 -3.31
C LYS A 2 -3.35 -15.93 -2.71
N PRO A 3 -2.46 -16.34 -1.80
CA PRO A 3 -1.40 -15.46 -1.31
C PRO A 3 -0.42 -15.13 -2.45
N PHE A 4 0.29 -14.02 -2.30
CA PHE A 4 1.32 -13.64 -3.27
C PHE A 4 2.44 -14.68 -3.27
N ASP A 5 2.86 -15.10 -4.45
CA ASP A 5 3.91 -16.14 -4.62
C ASP A 5 5.30 -15.50 -4.58
N TYR A 6 5.94 -15.57 -3.43
CA TYR A 6 7.32 -15.05 -3.22
C TYR A 6 8.40 -15.97 -3.78
N SER A 7 8.06 -17.20 -4.21
CA SER A 7 9.04 -18.12 -4.79
C SER A 7 9.39 -17.76 -6.23
N ARG A 8 8.53 -16.98 -6.90
CA ARG A 8 8.75 -16.56 -8.29
C ARG A 8 9.80 -15.44 -8.34
N ASP A 9 10.69 -15.52 -9.33
CA ASP A 9 11.62 -14.42 -9.59
C ASP A 9 10.90 -13.27 -10.29
N VAL A 10 10.40 -12.31 -9.49
CA VAL A 10 9.65 -11.18 -9.99
C VAL A 10 10.53 -10.08 -10.58
N THR A 11 11.85 -10.15 -10.39
CA THR A 11 12.77 -9.13 -10.88
C THR A 11 12.85 -9.11 -12.42
N GLN A 12 12.46 -10.21 -13.06
CA GLN A 12 12.48 -10.37 -14.51
C GLN A 12 11.10 -10.10 -15.14
N ILE A 13 10.08 -9.75 -14.34
CA ILE A 13 8.71 -9.58 -14.83
C ILE A 13 8.38 -8.10 -14.93
N ASN A 14 7.90 -7.67 -16.10
CA ASN A 14 7.23 -6.39 -16.28
C ASN A 14 5.72 -6.63 -16.15
N PHE A 15 5.16 -6.26 -15.01
CA PHE A 15 3.75 -6.52 -14.72
C PHE A 15 2.79 -5.62 -15.49
N ARG A 16 3.29 -4.54 -16.11
CA ARG A 16 2.46 -3.72 -17.02
C ARG A 16 2.23 -4.44 -18.34
N GLU A 17 3.26 -5.13 -18.85
CA GLU A 17 3.18 -5.92 -20.08
C GLU A 17 2.55 -7.29 -19.83
N HIS A 18 2.72 -7.84 -18.61
CA HIS A 18 2.24 -9.17 -18.24
C HIS A 18 1.35 -9.11 -16.98
N PRO A 19 0.20 -8.41 -17.06
CA PRO A 19 -0.70 -8.30 -15.91
C PRO A 19 -1.27 -9.64 -15.45
N GLU A 20 -1.32 -10.63 -16.34
CA GLU A 20 -1.82 -11.97 -16.03
C GLU A 20 -0.97 -12.69 -14.99
N LEU A 21 0.28 -12.28 -14.82
CA LEU A 21 1.20 -12.88 -13.83
C LEU A 21 1.04 -12.27 -12.44
N TYR A 22 0.27 -11.19 -12.32
CA TYR A 22 0.09 -10.50 -11.05
C TYR A 22 -0.93 -11.22 -10.17
N GLN A 23 -0.53 -11.48 -8.93
CA GLN A 23 -1.43 -11.99 -7.89
C GLN A 23 -1.72 -10.89 -6.88
N VAL A 24 -3.00 -10.69 -6.58
CA VAL A 24 -3.43 -9.66 -5.65
C VAL A 24 -2.83 -9.91 -4.26
N GLY A 25 -2.86 -11.16 -3.80
CA GLY A 25 -2.37 -11.51 -2.48
C GLY A 25 -3.27 -11.01 -1.37
N ARG A 26 -2.77 -11.07 -0.15
CA ARG A 26 -3.46 -10.59 1.05
C ARG A 26 -2.85 -9.27 1.51
N GLY A 27 -3.69 -8.30 1.86
CA GLY A 27 -3.22 -7.01 2.34
C GLY A 27 -2.29 -6.36 1.32
N GLU A 28 -1.08 -6.04 1.72
CA GLU A 28 -0.08 -5.38 0.89
C GLU A 28 1.05 -6.32 0.42
N GLN A 29 0.81 -7.64 0.39
CA GLN A 29 1.79 -8.61 -0.05
C GLN A 29 2.30 -8.27 -1.45
N GLY A 30 3.62 -8.33 -1.63
CA GLY A 30 4.27 -8.09 -2.91
C GLY A 30 4.42 -6.63 -3.31
N VAL A 31 4.03 -5.68 -2.46
CA VAL A 31 4.02 -4.25 -2.79
C VAL A 31 5.39 -3.72 -3.22
N LEU A 32 6.47 -4.25 -2.69
CA LEU A 32 7.83 -3.79 -3.02
C LEU A 32 8.50 -4.64 -4.11
N LEU A 33 7.75 -5.53 -4.77
CA LEU A 33 8.30 -6.49 -5.73
C LEU A 33 7.72 -6.33 -7.15
N VAL A 34 6.70 -5.51 -7.34
CA VAL A 34 5.94 -5.47 -8.59
C VAL A 34 6.35 -4.25 -9.41
N GLU A 35 7.21 -4.48 -10.39
CA GLU A 35 7.67 -3.45 -11.31
C GLU A 35 6.86 -3.41 -12.61
N PRO A 36 6.74 -2.26 -13.28
CA PRO A 36 7.39 -0.98 -12.99
C PRO A 36 6.66 -0.12 -11.95
N TYR A 37 5.53 -0.57 -11.43
CA TYR A 37 4.68 0.20 -10.52
C TYR A 37 5.39 0.58 -9.22
N LYS A 38 6.16 -0.34 -8.65
CA LYS A 38 6.90 -0.05 -7.42
C LYS A 38 7.86 1.12 -7.61
N SER A 39 8.60 1.15 -8.71
CA SER A 39 9.56 2.23 -9.00
C SER A 39 8.86 3.56 -9.27
N GLU A 40 7.61 3.54 -9.73
CA GLU A 40 6.81 4.76 -9.96
C GLU A 40 6.17 5.28 -8.68
N LEU A 41 5.74 4.39 -7.79
CA LEU A 41 4.96 4.75 -6.60
C LEU A 41 5.81 4.96 -5.35
N LEU A 42 6.95 4.29 -5.24
CA LEU A 42 7.79 4.38 -4.04
C LEU A 42 8.40 5.78 -3.83
N PRO A 43 8.95 6.48 -4.86
CA PRO A 43 9.53 7.79 -4.64
C PRO A 43 8.58 8.82 -4.03
N PRO A 44 7.30 8.95 -4.47
CA PRO A 44 6.37 9.88 -3.84
C PRO A 44 5.77 9.38 -2.52
N TRP A 45 5.97 8.11 -2.16
CA TRP A 45 5.39 7.52 -0.95
C TRP A 45 6.17 7.98 0.29
N ARG A 46 5.56 8.87 1.07
CA ARG A 46 6.20 9.50 2.25
C ARG A 46 5.14 9.82 3.29
N PHE A 47 5.51 9.73 4.58
CA PHE A 47 4.58 9.96 5.68
C PHE A 47 5.22 10.66 6.89
N ARG A 48 6.32 11.40 6.67
CA ARG A 48 7.07 12.03 7.77
C ARG A 48 6.22 13.00 8.59
N THR A 49 5.43 13.83 7.92
CA THR A 49 4.50 14.78 8.56
C THR A 49 3.13 14.65 7.93
N PRO A 50 2.05 15.17 8.59
CA PRO A 50 0.72 15.14 7.96
C PRO A 50 0.68 15.85 6.59
N ALA A 51 1.36 16.97 6.43
CA ALA A 51 1.40 17.69 5.15
C ALA A 51 2.08 16.84 4.06
N ILE A 52 3.19 16.18 4.40
CA ILE A 52 3.91 15.28 3.47
C ILE A 52 3.04 14.08 3.15
N ALA A 53 2.36 13.49 4.14
CA ALA A 53 1.45 12.37 3.94
C ALA A 53 0.29 12.75 3.02
N GLN A 54 -0.28 13.95 3.18
CA GLN A 54 -1.35 14.44 2.32
C GLN A 54 -0.90 14.56 0.86
N ALA A 55 0.27 15.13 0.62
CA ALA A 55 0.82 15.26 -0.72
C ALA A 55 1.12 13.89 -1.32
N SER A 56 1.68 12.98 -0.53
CA SER A 56 1.98 11.61 -0.94
C SER A 56 0.71 10.84 -1.32
N ALA A 57 -0.27 10.83 -0.44
CA ALA A 57 -1.53 10.11 -0.68
C ALA A 57 -2.25 10.66 -1.90
N ARG A 58 -2.25 11.98 -2.08
CA ARG A 58 -2.86 12.63 -3.26
C ARG A 58 -2.17 12.20 -4.54
N THR A 59 -0.84 12.17 -4.55
CA THR A 59 -0.06 11.75 -5.72
C THR A 59 -0.34 10.29 -6.08
N ILE A 60 -0.36 9.41 -5.08
CA ILE A 60 -0.64 7.99 -5.30
C ILE A 60 -2.07 7.79 -5.78
N TYR A 61 -3.03 8.54 -5.23
CA TYR A 61 -4.42 8.47 -5.68
C TYR A 61 -4.58 8.97 -7.12
N ALA A 62 -3.83 10.01 -7.53
CA ALA A 62 -3.84 10.47 -8.90
C ALA A 62 -3.34 9.40 -9.87
N ARG A 63 -2.33 8.63 -9.48
CA ARG A 63 -1.86 7.47 -10.26
C ARG A 63 -2.92 6.38 -10.33
N PHE A 64 -3.64 6.13 -9.23
CA PHE A 64 -4.78 5.21 -9.23
C PHE A 64 -5.82 5.63 -10.28
N LEU A 65 -6.19 6.91 -10.31
CA LEU A 65 -7.18 7.41 -11.26
C LEU A 65 -6.69 7.27 -12.71
N ALA A 66 -5.41 7.54 -12.97
CA ALA A 66 -4.83 7.38 -14.31
C ALA A 66 -4.86 5.91 -14.75
N ASP A 67 -4.50 4.99 -13.87
CA ASP A 67 -4.53 3.56 -14.17
C ASP A 67 -5.96 3.03 -14.31
N LYS A 68 -6.91 3.59 -13.55
CA LYS A 68 -8.32 3.29 -13.70
C LYS A 68 -8.81 3.66 -15.10
N ASP A 69 -8.49 4.88 -15.57
CA ASP A 69 -8.86 5.35 -16.90
C ASP A 69 -8.23 4.50 -18.00
N ALA A 70 -7.02 4.01 -17.78
CA ALA A 70 -6.30 3.15 -18.72
C ALA A 70 -6.75 1.67 -18.66
N GLY A 71 -7.60 1.30 -17.71
CA GLY A 71 -7.99 -0.09 -17.50
C GLY A 71 -6.86 -0.97 -16.96
N ALA A 72 -5.86 -0.37 -16.32
CA ALA A 72 -4.66 -1.05 -15.81
C ALA A 72 -4.89 -1.50 -14.36
N PHE A 73 -5.51 -2.66 -14.16
CA PHE A 73 -5.86 -3.14 -12.82
C PHE A 73 -4.63 -3.27 -11.91
N VAL A 74 -3.51 -3.77 -12.41
CA VAL A 74 -2.32 -3.97 -11.58
C VAL A 74 -1.86 -2.65 -10.97
N GLY A 75 -1.87 -1.57 -11.77
CA GLY A 75 -1.54 -0.23 -11.28
C GLY A 75 -2.52 0.26 -10.23
N MET A 76 -3.82 0.01 -10.43
CA MET A 76 -4.86 0.34 -9.45
C MET A 76 -4.61 -0.37 -8.13
N ASP A 77 -4.33 -1.66 -8.17
CA ASP A 77 -4.10 -2.45 -6.95
C ASP A 77 -2.77 -2.11 -6.29
N MET A 78 -1.74 -1.78 -7.05
CA MET A 78 -0.48 -1.30 -6.49
C MET A 78 -0.64 0.02 -5.75
N ALA A 79 -1.42 0.96 -6.29
CA ALA A 79 -1.76 2.20 -5.59
C ALA A 79 -2.51 1.90 -4.29
N ARG A 80 -3.47 0.98 -4.32
CA ARG A 80 -4.18 0.53 -3.11
C ARG A 80 -3.20 -0.01 -2.07
N LYS A 81 -2.25 -0.85 -2.47
CA LYS A 81 -1.25 -1.42 -1.56
C LYS A 81 -0.34 -0.34 -0.95
N PHE A 82 0.09 0.65 -1.74
CA PHE A 82 0.90 1.75 -1.21
C PHE A 82 0.12 2.62 -0.22
N LEU A 83 -1.16 2.88 -0.49
CA LEU A 83 -2.00 3.63 0.44
C LEU A 83 -2.22 2.84 1.73
N GLN A 84 -2.47 1.54 1.63
CA GLN A 84 -2.62 0.67 2.79
C GLN A 84 -1.33 0.60 3.61
N MET A 85 -0.18 0.48 2.95
CA MET A 85 1.13 0.47 3.61
C MET A 85 1.43 1.81 4.29
N GLY A 86 1.01 2.93 3.66
CA GLY A 86 1.11 4.24 4.28
C GLY A 86 0.35 4.30 5.59
N TYR A 87 -0.86 3.73 5.63
CA TYR A 87 -1.66 3.61 6.85
C TYR A 87 -0.97 2.73 7.89
N THR A 88 -0.58 1.52 7.53
CA THR A 88 -0.02 0.56 8.50
C THR A 88 1.31 1.04 9.07
N CYS A 89 2.18 1.60 8.24
CA CYS A 89 3.46 2.14 8.70
C CYS A 89 3.27 3.38 9.58
N SER A 90 2.38 4.30 9.19
CA SER A 90 2.10 5.49 10.00
C SER A 90 1.51 5.12 11.35
N ARG A 91 0.60 4.14 11.41
CA ARG A 91 0.05 3.64 12.67
C ARG A 91 1.13 3.04 13.55
N ARG A 92 2.04 2.30 12.97
CA ARG A 92 3.14 1.68 13.73
C ARG A 92 4.04 2.74 14.37
N TYR A 93 4.39 3.80 13.62
CA TYR A 93 5.19 4.91 14.16
C TYR A 93 4.40 5.79 15.12
N ALA A 94 3.08 5.89 14.97
CA ALA A 94 2.24 6.61 15.92
C ALA A 94 2.20 5.90 17.28
N ASN A 95 2.08 4.56 17.23
CA ASN A 95 1.99 3.74 18.45
C ASN A 95 3.36 3.58 19.13
N HIS A 96 4.43 3.49 18.35
CA HIS A 96 5.79 3.26 18.86
C HIS A 96 6.76 4.13 18.07
N ARG A 97 7.47 5.03 18.75
CA ARG A 97 8.36 6.01 18.10
C ARG A 97 9.36 5.36 17.16
N SER A 98 9.90 4.20 17.52
CA SER A 98 10.86 3.44 16.69
C SER A 98 10.22 2.73 15.51
N GLY A 99 8.88 2.71 15.42
CA GLY A 99 8.14 1.89 14.46
C GLY A 99 8.15 0.40 14.79
N ARG A 100 8.56 0.04 16.00
CA ARG A 100 8.67 -1.35 16.46
C ARG A 100 7.83 -1.58 17.69
N LYS A 101 7.07 -2.68 17.70
CA LYS A 101 6.29 -3.09 18.87
C LYS A 101 7.17 -3.80 19.92
N TYR A 102 8.25 -4.45 19.48
CA TYR A 102 9.12 -5.25 20.33
C TYR A 102 10.54 -4.69 20.35
N ASP A 103 11.21 -4.80 21.51
CA ASP A 103 12.62 -4.48 21.61
C ASP A 103 13.44 -5.45 20.74
N ALA A 104 14.43 -4.91 19.99
CA ALA A 104 15.21 -5.71 19.05
C ALA A 104 16.11 -6.74 19.74
N VAL A 105 16.54 -6.48 20.98
CA VAL A 105 17.45 -7.35 21.75
C VAL A 105 16.68 -8.23 22.72
N THR A 106 15.82 -7.65 23.58
CA THR A 106 15.13 -8.37 24.65
C THR A 106 13.84 -9.02 24.20
N ARG A 107 13.27 -8.60 23.05
CA ARG A 107 11.97 -9.03 22.53
C ARG A 107 10.80 -8.68 23.42
N GLU A 108 11.01 -7.82 24.41
CA GLU A 108 9.91 -7.32 25.25
C GLU A 108 9.03 -6.36 24.45
N VAL A 109 7.74 -6.31 24.79
CA VAL A 109 6.79 -5.37 24.18
C VAL A 109 7.16 -3.96 24.62
N LEU A 110 7.45 -3.08 23.65
CA LEU A 110 7.76 -1.68 23.92
C LEU A 110 6.48 -0.95 24.34
N PRO A 111 6.61 0.06 25.25
CA PRO A 111 5.45 0.86 25.64
C PRO A 111 4.90 1.63 24.46
N GLN A 112 3.57 1.71 24.38
CA GLN A 112 2.88 2.52 23.40
C GLN A 112 3.05 4.00 23.75
N GLU A 113 3.24 4.84 22.72
CA GLU A 113 3.34 6.29 22.92
C GLU A 113 2.08 6.83 23.59
N ALA A 114 2.26 7.76 24.57
CA ALA A 114 1.14 8.33 25.31
C ALA A 114 0.13 9.03 24.40
N ASN A 115 0.61 9.65 23.32
CA ASN A 115 -0.19 10.41 22.36
C ASN A 115 -0.47 9.62 21.06
N TRP A 116 -0.46 8.29 21.11
CA TRP A 116 -0.59 7.44 19.94
C TRP A 116 -1.85 7.69 19.10
N ARG A 117 -2.90 8.26 19.70
CA ARG A 117 -4.15 8.58 19.00
C ARG A 117 -4.10 9.93 18.29
N THR A 118 -3.24 10.85 18.73
CA THR A 118 -3.30 12.26 18.32
C THR A 118 -1.99 12.81 17.77
N ASN A 119 -0.90 12.05 17.80
CA ASN A 119 0.39 12.55 17.31
C ASN A 119 0.38 12.68 15.77
N ASP A 120 1.44 13.30 15.22
CA ASP A 120 1.54 13.56 13.77
C ASP A 120 1.47 12.29 12.93
N LYS A 121 2.04 11.19 13.41
CA LYS A 121 1.97 9.92 12.69
C LYS A 121 0.55 9.35 12.68
N ALA A 122 -0.22 9.57 13.74
CA ALA A 122 -1.63 9.20 13.77
C ALA A 122 -2.43 10.02 12.77
N ALA A 123 -2.14 11.31 12.63
CA ALA A 123 -2.76 12.16 11.61
C ALA A 123 -2.40 11.70 10.21
N SER A 124 -1.14 11.35 9.95
CA SER A 124 -0.70 10.79 8.67
C SER A 124 -1.43 9.48 8.36
N ALA A 125 -1.61 8.62 9.36
CA ALA A 125 -2.33 7.37 9.19
C ALA A 125 -3.79 7.60 8.77
N ARG A 126 -4.48 8.57 9.39
CA ARG A 126 -5.86 8.90 9.01
C ARG A 126 -5.95 9.39 7.58
N ILE A 127 -4.96 10.16 7.13
CA ILE A 127 -4.91 10.67 5.74
C ILE A 127 -4.81 9.49 4.77
N PHE A 128 -3.85 8.59 4.95
CA PHE A 128 -3.71 7.41 4.09
C PHE A 128 -4.94 6.52 4.13
N TYR A 129 -5.52 6.34 5.29
CA TYR A 129 -6.73 5.51 5.45
C TYR A 129 -7.89 6.06 4.63
N ALA A 130 -8.11 7.38 4.65
CA ALA A 130 -9.18 8.01 3.89
C ALA A 130 -9.03 7.75 2.37
N TYR A 131 -7.81 7.87 1.84
CA TYR A 131 -7.56 7.57 0.43
C TYR A 131 -7.65 6.08 0.12
N TYR A 132 -7.17 5.24 1.03
CA TYR A 132 -7.29 3.79 0.91
C TYR A 132 -8.75 3.35 0.80
N VAL A 133 -9.63 3.90 1.62
CA VAL A 133 -11.07 3.61 1.58
C VAL A 133 -11.67 4.03 0.25
N ARG A 134 -11.30 5.20 -0.28
CA ARG A 134 -11.77 5.64 -1.61
C ARG A 134 -11.44 4.64 -2.69
N VAL A 135 -10.21 4.13 -2.70
CA VAL A 135 -9.76 3.13 -3.68
C VAL A 135 -10.51 1.82 -3.47
N LYS A 136 -10.55 1.34 -2.23
CA LYS A 136 -11.18 0.07 -1.87
C LYS A 136 -12.66 0.03 -2.24
N GLU A 137 -13.38 1.14 -2.09
CA GLU A 137 -14.81 1.25 -2.35
C GLU A 137 -15.13 1.65 -3.80
N ASP A 138 -14.13 1.94 -4.62
CA ASP A 138 -14.34 2.32 -6.01
C ASP A 138 -14.94 1.13 -6.80
N PRO A 139 -16.15 1.29 -7.39
CA PRO A 139 -16.81 0.17 -8.09
C PRO A 139 -16.00 -0.38 -9.26
N ALA A 140 -15.32 0.48 -10.00
CA ALA A 140 -14.49 0.04 -11.12
C ALA A 140 -13.29 -0.78 -10.64
N TYR A 141 -12.68 -0.40 -9.52
CA TYR A 141 -11.62 -1.16 -8.90
C TYR A 141 -12.12 -2.53 -8.43
N GLN A 142 -13.25 -2.57 -7.74
CA GLN A 142 -13.83 -3.82 -7.23
C GLN A 142 -14.15 -4.78 -8.36
N GLN A 143 -14.73 -4.29 -9.45
CA GLN A 143 -15.06 -5.09 -10.61
C GLN A 143 -13.79 -5.61 -11.29
N ALA A 144 -12.81 -4.76 -11.51
CA ALA A 144 -11.55 -5.16 -12.13
C ALA A 144 -10.80 -6.20 -11.28
N LYS A 145 -10.82 -6.04 -9.94
CA LYS A 145 -10.24 -7.02 -9.02
C LYS A 145 -10.93 -8.37 -9.13
N GLN A 146 -12.25 -8.39 -9.15
CA GLN A 146 -13.02 -9.62 -9.28
C GLN A 146 -12.70 -10.33 -10.59
N GLN A 147 -12.69 -9.59 -11.70
CA GLN A 147 -12.37 -10.15 -13.03
C GLN A 147 -10.95 -10.71 -13.07
N HIS A 148 -9.99 -10.00 -12.49
CA HIS A 148 -8.59 -10.45 -12.46
C HIS A 148 -8.46 -11.74 -11.64
N GLN A 149 -9.07 -11.80 -10.47
CA GLN A 149 -9.02 -13.00 -9.62
C GLN A 149 -9.72 -14.20 -10.24
N GLN A 150 -10.81 -13.99 -10.97
CA GLN A 150 -11.50 -15.07 -11.69
C GLN A 150 -10.64 -15.62 -12.84
N ALA A 151 -9.91 -14.74 -13.54
CA ALA A 151 -9.09 -15.13 -14.68
C ALA A 151 -7.74 -15.73 -14.29
N PHE A 152 -7.11 -15.21 -13.24
CA PHE A 152 -5.71 -15.53 -12.94
C PHE A 152 -5.44 -15.98 -11.51
N GLY A 153 -6.43 -15.89 -10.62
CA GLY A 153 -6.27 -16.20 -9.21
C GLY A 153 -5.95 -14.95 -8.39
#